data_9dee1efa9d755fca3d78be1c7dd952a6
#
_entry.id   9dee1efa9d755fca3d78be1c7dd952a6
#
_cell.length_a   1.000
_cell.length_b   1.000
_cell.length_c   1.000
_cell.angle_alpha   90.00
_cell.angle_beta   90.00
_cell.angle_gamma   90.00
#
_symmetry.space_group_name_H-M   'P 1'
#
loop_
_entity.id
_entity.type
_entity.pdbx_description
1 polymer ?
#
loop_
_entity_poly.entity_id
_entity_poly.type
_entity_poly.pdbx_seq_one_letter_code
_entity_poly.pdbx_strand_id
1 'polypeptide(L)'
;MEQNKLDKIMSKIDSGREYRRMEIRVKETEPEEGAEETKANYKVEGYACTFNEPYELWSFNGYTIREQVDPQAFAECDMSDVIMQYDHQGRVFARNSNGTLELKTDDHGLHMEADLGGTETGRQLHEEIKGGYTTKMSFGFTVDEDKREITENAADGTVDVLRTITKIRKLYDVSAVSLPANDGTEISARSYSDGVIAELEAERLKSIAREEARAKALATLNKYHKEVTNND
;
A
#
# COMPACT_ATOMS: atom_id res chain seq x y z
N MET A 1 26.17 -7.24 -5.70
CA MET A 1 24.96 -6.85 -6.48
C MET A 1 23.72 -6.71 -5.60
N GLU A 2 23.49 -7.59 -4.65
CA GLU A 2 22.32 -7.55 -3.72
C GLU A 2 22.34 -6.34 -2.78
N GLN A 3 23.50 -6.01 -2.18
CA GLN A 3 23.61 -4.86 -1.26
C GLN A 3 23.18 -3.53 -1.93
N ASN A 4 23.60 -3.33 -3.18
CA ASN A 4 23.23 -2.10 -3.93
C ASN A 4 21.72 -2.04 -4.29
N LYS A 5 21.05 -3.21 -4.39
CA LYS A 5 19.59 -3.29 -4.57
C LYS A 5 18.87 -2.96 -3.27
N LEU A 6 19.37 -3.49 -2.15
CA LEU A 6 18.82 -3.24 -0.81
C LEU A 6 18.94 -1.75 -0.44
N ASP A 7 20.09 -1.14 -0.65
CA ASP A 7 20.35 0.29 -0.38
C ASP A 7 19.43 1.21 -1.18
N LYS A 8 19.11 0.85 -2.44
CA LYS A 8 18.15 1.59 -3.27
C LYS A 8 16.71 1.44 -2.79
N ILE A 9 16.31 0.26 -2.33
CA ILE A 9 14.99 0.00 -1.76
C ILE A 9 14.85 0.77 -0.45
N MET A 10 15.84 0.69 0.44
CA MET A 10 15.86 1.41 1.71
C MET A 10 15.78 2.93 1.49
N SER A 11 16.52 3.49 0.52
CA SER A 11 16.44 4.92 0.22
C SER A 11 15.06 5.38 -0.29
N LYS A 12 14.32 4.52 -0.98
CA LYS A 12 12.93 4.81 -1.40
C LYS A 12 11.96 4.76 -0.22
N ILE A 13 12.15 3.81 0.69
CA ILE A 13 11.35 3.69 1.91
C ILE A 13 11.63 4.86 2.84
N ASP A 14 12.90 5.26 3.01
CA ASP A 14 13.29 6.45 3.77
C ASP A 14 12.66 7.73 3.22
N SER A 15 12.29 7.76 1.92
CA SER A 15 11.53 8.86 1.31
C SER A 15 10.01 8.78 1.55
N GLY A 16 9.54 7.80 2.31
CA GLY A 16 8.12 7.57 2.62
C GLY A 16 7.33 6.95 1.46
N ARG A 17 8.01 6.34 0.47
CA ARG A 17 7.31 5.63 -0.61
C ARG A 17 6.78 4.30 -0.15
N GLU A 18 5.52 4.04 -0.48
CA GLU A 18 4.83 2.78 -0.26
C GLU A 18 4.55 2.08 -1.59
N TYR A 19 4.43 0.76 -1.56
CA TYR A 19 4.18 -0.07 -2.74
C TYR A 19 3.06 -1.07 -2.45
N ARG A 20 2.12 -1.23 -3.41
CA ARG A 20 1.01 -2.20 -3.33
C ARG A 20 0.85 -2.90 -4.66
N ARG A 21 0.30 -4.11 -4.62
CA ARG A 21 0.19 -5.02 -5.77
C ARG A 21 -1.23 -5.24 -6.22
N MET A 22 -1.37 -5.34 -7.55
CA MET A 22 -2.61 -5.65 -8.24
C MET A 22 -2.34 -6.55 -9.46
N GLU A 23 -3.37 -6.88 -10.21
CA GLU A 23 -3.27 -7.67 -11.43
C GLU A 23 -3.07 -6.78 -12.67
N ILE A 24 -2.31 -7.28 -13.65
CA ILE A 24 -2.15 -6.65 -14.96
C ILE A 24 -2.48 -7.68 -16.04
N ARG A 25 -3.08 -7.21 -17.13
CA ARG A 25 -3.43 -8.04 -18.29
C ARG A 25 -3.24 -7.27 -19.60
N VAL A 26 -3.17 -8.01 -20.70
CA VAL A 26 -3.26 -7.42 -22.04
C VAL A 26 -4.68 -6.90 -22.26
N LYS A 27 -4.79 -5.70 -22.83
CA LYS A 27 -6.08 -5.13 -23.22
C LYS A 27 -6.56 -5.80 -24.50
N GLU A 28 -7.67 -6.55 -24.38
CA GLU A 28 -8.34 -7.11 -25.54
C GLU A 28 -9.03 -5.96 -26.33
N THR A 29 -8.69 -5.85 -27.62
CA THR A 29 -9.43 -4.97 -28.53
C THR A 29 -10.35 -5.83 -29.38
N GLU A 30 -11.64 -5.53 -29.36
CA GLU A 30 -12.55 -6.09 -30.36
C GLU A 30 -12.10 -5.58 -31.74
N PRO A 31 -12.02 -6.46 -32.77
CA PRO A 31 -11.69 -6.03 -34.11
C PRO A 31 -12.79 -5.10 -34.61
N GLU A 32 -12.46 -3.84 -34.91
CA GLU A 32 -13.38 -2.94 -35.59
C GLU A 32 -13.72 -3.54 -36.96
N GLU A 33 -15.02 -3.80 -37.22
CA GLU A 33 -15.50 -4.26 -38.53
C GLU A 33 -15.09 -3.26 -39.62
N GLY A 34 -14.14 -3.65 -40.47
CA GLY A 34 -13.70 -2.86 -41.63
C GLY A 34 -12.33 -2.20 -41.52
N ALA A 35 -11.55 -2.43 -40.46
CA ALA A 35 -10.18 -1.93 -40.38
C ALA A 35 -9.24 -2.79 -41.25
N GLU A 36 -8.58 -2.16 -42.23
CA GLU A 36 -7.41 -2.75 -42.91
C GLU A 36 -6.38 -3.17 -41.87
N GLU A 37 -5.71 -4.33 -42.08
CA GLU A 37 -4.72 -5.01 -41.22
C GLU A 37 -4.38 -4.29 -39.93
N THR A 38 -5.02 -4.76 -38.82
CA THR A 38 -4.89 -4.16 -37.48
C THR A 38 -3.42 -4.03 -37.10
N LYS A 39 -2.96 -2.79 -36.86
CA LYS A 39 -1.69 -2.53 -36.17
C LYS A 39 -1.67 -3.37 -34.93
N ALA A 40 -0.61 -4.16 -34.74
CA ALA A 40 -0.48 -5.02 -33.57
C ALA A 40 -0.75 -4.20 -32.29
N ASN A 41 -1.72 -4.64 -31.51
CA ASN A 41 -2.09 -3.98 -30.26
C ASN A 41 -1.10 -4.41 -29.15
N TYR A 42 -0.35 -3.46 -28.63
CA TYR A 42 0.60 -3.68 -27.53
C TYR A 42 0.12 -3.04 -26.22
N LYS A 43 -1.20 -2.87 -26.06
CA LYS A 43 -1.77 -2.28 -24.88
C LYS A 43 -1.94 -3.28 -23.75
N VAL A 44 -1.64 -2.84 -22.55
CA VAL A 44 -1.89 -3.55 -21.29
C VAL A 44 -2.73 -2.67 -20.38
N GLU A 45 -3.53 -3.28 -19.53
CA GLU A 45 -4.39 -2.57 -18.60
C GLU A 45 -4.46 -3.28 -17.25
N GLY A 46 -4.90 -2.56 -16.23
CA GLY A 46 -5.16 -3.07 -14.90
C GLY A 46 -5.59 -1.96 -13.95
N TYR A 47 -5.97 -2.36 -12.75
CA TYR A 47 -6.20 -1.40 -11.67
C TYR A 47 -4.95 -1.31 -10.80
N ALA A 48 -4.39 -0.12 -10.64
CA ALA A 48 -3.25 0.12 -9.75
C ALA A 48 -3.66 -0.03 -8.28
N CYS A 49 -4.91 0.34 -7.95
CA CYS A 49 -5.57 -0.01 -6.68
C CYS A 49 -7.09 -0.08 -6.89
N THR A 50 -7.78 -0.77 -5.96
CA THR A 50 -9.23 -0.77 -5.81
C THR A 50 -9.65 0.10 -4.63
N PHE A 51 -10.88 0.66 -4.67
CA PHE A 51 -11.41 1.53 -3.64
C PHE A 51 -12.32 0.78 -2.68
N ASN A 52 -12.26 1.11 -1.38
CA ASN A 52 -13.08 0.53 -0.32
C ASN A 52 -13.04 -1.00 -0.24
N GLU A 53 -11.99 -1.62 -0.73
CA GLU A 53 -11.75 -3.06 -0.64
C GLU A 53 -10.60 -3.32 0.33
N PRO A 54 -10.88 -3.70 1.59
CA PRO A 54 -9.84 -3.98 2.57
C PRO A 54 -9.05 -5.24 2.20
N TYR A 55 -7.74 -5.15 2.24
CA TYR A 55 -6.82 -6.28 2.09
C TYR A 55 -5.86 -6.36 3.28
N GLU A 56 -5.38 -7.56 3.57
CA GLU A 56 -4.37 -7.75 4.61
C GLU A 56 -3.03 -7.21 4.14
N LEU A 57 -2.50 -6.25 4.92
CA LEU A 57 -1.18 -5.69 4.70
C LEU A 57 -0.12 -6.51 5.44
N TRP A 58 -0.44 -6.89 6.69
CA TRP A 58 0.46 -7.63 7.56
C TRP A 58 -0.32 -8.32 8.68
N SER A 59 0.13 -9.53 9.09
CA SER A 59 -0.40 -10.22 10.26
C SER A 59 0.73 -10.89 11.04
N PHE A 60 0.85 -10.59 12.34
CA PHE A 60 1.87 -11.15 13.20
C PHE A 60 1.49 -10.99 14.67
N ASN A 61 1.72 -12.04 15.47
CA ASN A 61 1.63 -12.04 16.94
C ASN A 61 0.30 -11.49 17.50
N GLY A 62 -0.83 -11.85 16.86
CA GLY A 62 -2.17 -11.40 17.29
C GLY A 62 -2.57 -10.03 16.78
N TYR A 63 -1.73 -9.36 16.01
CA TYR A 63 -2.06 -8.14 15.27
C TYR A 63 -2.35 -8.45 13.81
N THR A 64 -3.46 -7.93 13.30
CA THR A 64 -3.77 -7.94 11.85
C THR A 64 -3.93 -6.51 11.39
N ILE A 65 -3.13 -6.11 10.41
CA ILE A 65 -3.20 -4.77 9.82
C ILE A 65 -3.73 -4.91 8.41
N ARG A 66 -4.90 -4.32 8.19
CA ARG A 66 -5.56 -4.25 6.88
C ARG A 66 -5.49 -2.82 6.35
N GLU A 67 -5.55 -2.70 5.04
CA GLU A 67 -5.51 -1.41 4.37
C GLU A 67 -6.57 -1.35 3.28
N GLN A 68 -7.13 -0.17 3.06
CA GLN A 68 -7.97 0.18 1.92
C GLN A 68 -7.66 1.60 1.46
N VAL A 69 -8.08 1.92 0.24
CA VAL A 69 -7.94 3.26 -0.34
C VAL A 69 -9.32 3.89 -0.47
N ASP A 70 -9.46 5.13 0.00
CA ASP A 70 -10.67 5.93 -0.15
C ASP A 70 -10.82 6.38 -1.62
N PRO A 71 -12.04 6.42 -2.20
CA PRO A 71 -12.27 6.89 -3.56
C PRO A 71 -11.77 8.31 -3.84
N GLN A 72 -11.66 9.17 -2.83
CA GLN A 72 -11.15 10.53 -2.95
C GLN A 72 -9.62 10.64 -2.76
N ALA A 73 -8.94 9.52 -2.46
CA ALA A 73 -7.51 9.55 -2.13
C ALA A 73 -6.62 10.14 -3.25
N PHE A 74 -7.06 10.06 -4.50
CA PHE A 74 -6.34 10.59 -5.67
C PHE A 74 -6.80 11.98 -6.13
N ALA A 75 -7.80 12.61 -5.48
CA ALA A 75 -8.38 13.87 -5.95
C ALA A 75 -7.35 15.01 -6.08
N GLU A 76 -6.35 15.04 -5.19
CA GLU A 76 -5.26 16.04 -5.19
C GLU A 76 -3.88 15.40 -5.40
N CYS A 77 -3.83 14.14 -5.86
CA CYS A 77 -2.58 13.42 -6.06
C CYS A 77 -1.75 14.02 -7.20
N ASP A 78 -0.45 14.26 -6.93
CA ASP A 78 0.49 14.63 -7.99
C ASP A 78 0.74 13.39 -8.89
N MET A 79 0.12 13.41 -10.07
CA MET A 79 0.31 12.44 -11.15
C MET A 79 0.93 13.11 -12.39
N SER A 80 1.65 14.22 -12.24
CA SER A 80 2.21 15.00 -13.34
C SER A 80 3.23 14.21 -14.18
N ASP A 81 3.95 13.29 -13.56
CA ASP A 81 4.93 12.44 -14.24
C ASP A 81 4.98 11.05 -13.60
N VAL A 82 4.14 10.14 -14.12
CA VAL A 82 4.06 8.75 -13.70
C VAL A 82 4.65 7.86 -14.78
N ILE A 83 5.41 6.86 -14.38
CA ILE A 83 6.09 5.94 -15.27
C ILE A 83 5.66 4.50 -15.07
N MET A 84 5.79 3.68 -16.12
CA MET A 84 5.70 2.23 -16.02
C MET A 84 7.10 1.63 -16.12
N GLN A 85 7.46 0.81 -15.13
CA GLN A 85 8.74 0.09 -15.08
C GLN A 85 8.50 -1.42 -14.90
N TYR A 86 9.59 -2.17 -14.81
CA TYR A 86 9.59 -3.56 -14.37
C TYR A 86 10.29 -3.62 -13.00
N ASP A 87 9.66 -4.22 -12.00
CA ASP A 87 10.17 -4.31 -10.63
C ASP A 87 10.59 -2.94 -10.03
N HIS A 88 9.87 -1.86 -10.36
CA HIS A 88 10.12 -0.48 -9.87
C HIS A 88 11.53 0.06 -10.16
N GLN A 89 12.21 -0.44 -11.19
CA GLN A 89 13.58 -0.05 -11.49
C GLN A 89 13.92 -0.22 -12.98
N GLY A 90 15.03 0.36 -13.38
CA GLY A 90 15.59 0.18 -14.71
C GLY A 90 14.90 1.02 -15.78
N ARG A 91 14.42 0.36 -16.84
CA ARG A 91 13.85 1.04 -18.02
C ARG A 91 12.42 1.50 -17.76
N VAL A 92 12.07 2.60 -18.43
CA VAL A 92 10.69 3.10 -18.52
C VAL A 92 10.06 2.53 -19.77
N PHE A 93 8.94 1.82 -19.64
CA PHE A 93 8.21 1.19 -20.74
C PHE A 93 7.08 2.06 -21.26
N ALA A 94 6.45 2.82 -20.37
CA ALA A 94 5.42 3.81 -20.72
C ALA A 94 5.48 4.99 -19.73
N ARG A 95 4.93 6.14 -20.13
CA ARG A 95 4.96 7.37 -19.35
C ARG A 95 3.74 8.23 -19.68
N ASN A 96 3.10 8.81 -18.67
CA ASN A 96 1.93 9.65 -18.93
C ASN A 96 2.27 10.95 -19.65
N SER A 97 3.42 11.56 -19.38
CA SER A 97 3.82 12.82 -19.99
C SER A 97 4.10 12.72 -21.51
N ASN A 98 4.30 11.51 -22.06
CA ASN A 98 4.42 11.28 -23.51
C ASN A 98 3.19 10.58 -24.12
N GLY A 99 2.11 10.39 -23.34
CA GLY A 99 0.85 9.81 -23.80
C GLY A 99 0.85 8.29 -23.97
N THR A 100 1.90 7.57 -23.53
CA THR A 100 1.95 6.10 -23.61
C THR A 100 1.40 5.43 -22.35
N LEU A 101 1.12 6.18 -21.28
CA LEU A 101 0.46 5.72 -20.06
C LEU A 101 -0.74 6.63 -19.78
N GLU A 102 -1.92 6.04 -19.67
CA GLU A 102 -3.15 6.71 -19.23
C GLU A 102 -3.52 6.23 -17.84
N LEU A 103 -3.91 7.16 -16.95
CA LEU A 103 -4.36 6.89 -15.59
C LEU A 103 -5.71 7.58 -15.38
N LYS A 104 -6.68 6.83 -14.85
CA LYS A 104 -8.05 7.31 -14.69
C LYS A 104 -8.70 6.70 -13.46
N THR A 105 -9.24 7.50 -12.59
CA THR A 105 -10.08 7.01 -11.48
C THR A 105 -11.51 6.76 -11.98
N ASP A 106 -12.09 5.66 -11.54
CA ASP A 106 -13.50 5.32 -11.70
C ASP A 106 -14.09 4.83 -10.37
N ASP A 107 -15.31 4.29 -10.38
CA ASP A 107 -15.99 3.81 -9.16
C ASP A 107 -15.30 2.57 -8.54
N HIS A 108 -14.48 1.85 -9.31
CA HIS A 108 -13.78 0.66 -8.86
C HIS A 108 -12.38 0.97 -8.29
N GLY A 109 -11.67 1.92 -8.92
CA GLY A 109 -10.30 2.21 -8.48
C GLY A 109 -9.52 3.16 -9.39
N LEU A 110 -8.19 3.08 -9.33
CA LEU A 110 -7.27 3.75 -10.25
C LEU A 110 -6.94 2.81 -11.41
N HIS A 111 -7.65 2.97 -12.52
CA HIS A 111 -7.39 2.26 -13.77
C HIS A 111 -6.16 2.82 -14.48
N MET A 112 -5.33 1.93 -15.02
CA MET A 112 -4.21 2.28 -15.90
C MET A 112 -4.31 1.57 -17.24
N GLU A 113 -3.92 2.25 -18.29
CA GLU A 113 -3.69 1.68 -19.61
C GLU A 113 -2.31 2.11 -20.12
N ALA A 114 -1.50 1.19 -20.63
CA ALA A 114 -0.18 1.50 -21.17
C ALA A 114 0.01 0.90 -22.58
N ASP A 115 0.53 1.70 -23.50
CA ASP A 115 0.98 1.26 -24.83
C ASP A 115 2.47 0.92 -24.77
N LEU A 116 2.79 -0.36 -24.87
CA LEU A 116 4.14 -0.89 -24.84
C LEU A 116 4.77 -1.04 -26.25
N GLY A 117 4.06 -0.64 -27.30
CA GLY A 117 4.47 -0.84 -28.69
C GLY A 117 5.64 0.02 -29.15
N GLY A 118 5.96 1.10 -28.41
CA GLY A 118 6.95 2.09 -28.81
C GLY A 118 8.40 1.60 -28.87
N THR A 119 8.75 0.51 -28.18
CA THR A 119 10.10 -0.05 -28.13
C THR A 119 10.09 -1.56 -28.27
N GLU A 120 11.21 -2.15 -28.71
CA GLU A 120 11.34 -3.61 -28.77
C GLU A 120 11.18 -4.26 -27.39
N THR A 121 11.81 -3.70 -26.36
CA THR A 121 11.71 -4.20 -24.99
C THR A 121 10.30 -4.03 -24.41
N GLY A 122 9.55 -3.00 -24.82
CA GLY A 122 8.14 -2.86 -24.46
C GLY A 122 7.28 -3.97 -25.07
N ARG A 123 7.49 -4.28 -26.35
CA ARG A 123 6.79 -5.40 -27.00
C ARG A 123 7.13 -6.74 -26.38
N GLN A 124 8.38 -6.97 -25.94
CA GLN A 124 8.76 -8.17 -25.20
C GLN A 124 8.00 -8.26 -23.88
N LEU A 125 7.92 -7.19 -23.10
CA LEU A 125 7.13 -7.16 -21.85
C LEU A 125 5.65 -7.44 -22.12
N HIS A 126 5.08 -6.89 -23.21
CA HIS A 126 3.71 -7.19 -23.60
C HIS A 126 3.51 -8.70 -23.85
N GLU A 127 4.43 -9.35 -24.57
CA GLU A 127 4.37 -10.80 -24.83
C GLU A 127 4.52 -11.63 -23.55
N GLU A 128 5.33 -11.17 -22.58
CA GLU A 128 5.44 -11.81 -21.27
C GLU A 128 4.13 -11.71 -20.48
N ILE A 129 3.47 -10.55 -20.50
CA ILE A 129 2.15 -10.36 -19.86
C ILE A 129 1.10 -11.22 -20.56
N LYS A 130 1.07 -11.23 -21.90
CA LYS A 130 0.17 -12.02 -22.71
C LYS A 130 0.35 -13.52 -22.49
N GLY A 131 1.60 -13.96 -22.33
CA GLY A 131 1.95 -15.35 -22.07
C GLY A 131 1.72 -15.80 -20.62
N GLY A 132 1.31 -14.87 -19.73
CA GLY A 132 1.08 -15.17 -18.31
C GLY A 132 2.38 -15.34 -17.50
N TYR A 133 3.53 -14.91 -18.01
CA TYR A 133 4.80 -14.92 -17.26
C TYR A 133 4.86 -13.76 -16.26
N THR A 134 4.26 -12.63 -16.61
CA THR A 134 4.12 -11.45 -15.75
C THR A 134 2.63 -11.12 -15.62
N THR A 135 2.04 -11.38 -14.45
CA THR A 135 0.60 -11.25 -14.20
C THR A 135 0.26 -10.21 -13.15
N LYS A 136 1.27 -9.61 -12.53
CA LYS A 136 1.07 -8.67 -11.44
C LYS A 136 1.68 -7.31 -11.77
N MET A 137 1.04 -6.32 -11.21
CA MET A 137 1.56 -4.95 -11.18
C MET A 137 1.64 -4.45 -9.74
N SER A 138 2.40 -3.40 -9.54
CA SER A 138 2.52 -2.69 -8.28
C SER A 138 2.55 -1.19 -8.56
N PHE A 139 2.09 -0.37 -7.63
CA PHE A 139 2.20 1.08 -7.74
C PHE A 139 3.02 1.64 -6.58
N GLY A 140 3.85 2.63 -6.89
CA GLY A 140 4.73 3.31 -5.94
C GLY A 140 4.20 4.72 -5.65
N PHE A 141 3.89 5.02 -4.38
CA PHE A 141 3.22 6.26 -3.98
C PHE A 141 3.72 6.76 -2.61
N THR A 142 3.33 8.00 -2.24
CA THR A 142 3.47 8.54 -0.88
C THR A 142 2.12 8.98 -0.35
N VAL A 143 1.86 8.65 0.92
CA VAL A 143 0.64 9.03 1.62
C VAL A 143 0.79 10.41 2.25
N ASP A 144 -0.27 11.20 2.20
CA ASP A 144 -0.38 12.49 2.87
C ASP A 144 -1.26 12.38 4.12
N GLU A 145 -2.40 11.67 4.00
CA GLU A 145 -3.33 11.45 5.10
C GLU A 145 -3.88 10.04 5.11
N ASP A 146 -3.97 9.45 6.28
CA ASP A 146 -4.69 8.20 6.52
C ASP A 146 -5.54 8.28 7.80
N LYS A 147 -6.48 7.33 7.95
CA LYS A 147 -7.27 7.10 9.16
C LYS A 147 -7.07 5.67 9.60
N ARG A 148 -7.15 5.43 10.92
CA ARG A 148 -7.04 4.09 11.50
C ARG A 148 -8.25 3.80 12.37
N GLU A 149 -8.81 2.63 12.17
CA GLU A 149 -9.83 2.05 13.04
C GLU A 149 -9.21 0.84 13.73
N ILE A 150 -9.28 0.80 15.06
CA ILE A 150 -8.65 -0.24 15.88
C ILE A 150 -9.75 -1.00 16.60
N THR A 151 -9.76 -2.31 16.43
CA THR A 151 -10.71 -3.22 17.09
C THR A 151 -9.93 -4.27 17.86
N GLU A 152 -10.17 -4.34 19.18
CA GLU A 152 -9.59 -5.37 20.05
C GLU A 152 -10.64 -6.44 20.34
N ASN A 153 -10.29 -7.69 20.12
CA ASN A 153 -11.14 -8.83 20.47
C ASN A 153 -10.91 -9.20 21.94
N ALA A 154 -11.90 -8.95 22.77
CA ALA A 154 -11.84 -9.21 24.23
C ALA A 154 -11.71 -10.71 24.58
N ALA A 155 -12.02 -11.64 23.67
CA ALA A 155 -11.98 -13.07 23.94
C ALA A 155 -10.57 -13.65 23.87
N ASP A 156 -9.72 -13.16 22.96
CA ASP A 156 -8.38 -13.68 22.71
C ASP A 156 -7.29 -12.61 22.70
N GLY A 157 -7.67 -11.33 22.88
CA GLY A 157 -6.75 -10.19 22.89
C GLY A 157 -6.12 -9.87 21.54
N THR A 158 -6.67 -10.39 20.44
CA THR A 158 -6.21 -10.03 19.09
C THR A 158 -6.62 -8.60 18.73
N VAL A 159 -5.80 -7.92 17.96
CA VAL A 159 -6.01 -6.53 17.54
C VAL A 159 -6.06 -6.47 16.03
N ASP A 160 -7.17 -5.95 15.49
CA ASP A 160 -7.35 -5.66 14.08
C ASP A 160 -7.27 -4.14 13.86
N VAL A 161 -6.42 -3.71 12.93
CA VAL A 161 -6.23 -2.31 12.54
C VAL A 161 -6.60 -2.17 11.08
N LEU A 162 -7.64 -1.40 10.79
CA LEU A 162 -7.97 -0.99 9.43
C LEU A 162 -7.40 0.41 9.16
N ARG A 163 -6.41 0.48 8.27
CA ARG A 163 -5.90 1.73 7.70
C ARG A 163 -6.73 2.11 6.49
N THR A 164 -7.28 3.31 6.45
CA THR A 164 -7.89 3.90 5.25
C THR A 164 -7.00 5.03 4.75
N ILE A 165 -6.37 4.87 3.58
CA ILE A 165 -5.62 5.95 2.93
C ILE A 165 -6.64 6.93 2.36
N THR A 166 -6.67 8.16 2.90
CA THR A 166 -7.63 9.20 2.51
C THR A 166 -7.04 10.23 1.56
N LYS A 167 -5.69 10.36 1.53
CA LYS A 167 -5.01 11.27 0.63
C LYS A 167 -3.64 10.75 0.22
N ILE A 168 -3.43 10.59 -1.08
CA ILE A 168 -2.14 10.24 -1.68
C ILE A 168 -1.50 11.54 -2.17
N ARG A 169 -0.27 11.80 -1.73
CA ARG A 169 0.48 12.99 -2.12
C ARG A 169 0.96 12.90 -3.55
N LYS A 170 1.59 11.77 -3.89
CA LYS A 170 2.20 11.57 -5.21
C LYS A 170 2.20 10.10 -5.62
N LEU A 171 1.86 9.87 -6.87
CA LEU A 171 2.06 8.61 -7.57
C LEU A 171 3.33 8.71 -8.41
N TYR A 172 4.26 7.78 -8.23
CA TYR A 172 5.54 7.79 -8.94
C TYR A 172 5.56 6.83 -10.11
N ASP A 173 5.04 5.64 -9.91
CA ASP A 173 5.05 4.60 -10.92
C ASP A 173 3.91 3.59 -10.75
N VAL A 174 3.56 2.97 -11.86
CA VAL A 174 2.76 1.76 -11.96
C VAL A 174 3.62 0.74 -12.71
N SER A 175 4.03 -0.33 -12.07
CA SER A 175 5.07 -1.22 -12.60
C SER A 175 4.59 -2.64 -12.73
N ALA A 176 4.93 -3.32 -13.83
CA ALA A 176 4.84 -4.76 -13.91
C ALA A 176 5.86 -5.38 -12.95
N VAL A 177 5.48 -6.45 -12.23
CA VAL A 177 6.36 -7.07 -11.24
C VAL A 177 6.47 -8.57 -11.44
N SER A 178 7.70 -9.10 -11.30
CA SER A 178 8.04 -10.50 -11.55
C SER A 178 7.51 -11.45 -10.49
N LEU A 179 7.54 -11.02 -9.24
CA LEU A 179 7.07 -11.84 -8.11
C LEU A 179 5.95 -11.15 -7.35
N PRO A 180 5.03 -11.94 -6.79
CA PRO A 180 3.95 -11.39 -5.97
C PRO A 180 4.43 -10.63 -4.72
N ALA A 181 5.63 -10.88 -4.22
CA ALA A 181 6.28 -10.12 -3.15
C ALA A 181 7.67 -9.72 -3.64
N ASN A 182 7.82 -8.49 -4.18
CA ASN A 182 9.15 -7.97 -4.23
C ASN A 182 9.52 -7.40 -2.84
N ASP A 183 10.80 -7.48 -2.49
CA ASP A 183 11.33 -7.07 -1.18
C ASP A 183 10.85 -5.67 -0.76
N GLY A 184 10.66 -4.74 -1.70
CA GLY A 184 10.21 -3.38 -1.43
C GLY A 184 8.77 -3.27 -0.95
N THR A 185 7.84 -4.08 -1.48
CA THR A 185 6.43 -4.09 -1.05
C THR A 185 6.30 -4.69 0.34
N GLU A 186 6.97 -5.82 0.58
CA GLU A 186 6.94 -6.50 1.87
C GLU A 186 7.64 -5.67 2.96
N ILE A 187 8.81 -5.10 2.68
CA ILE A 187 9.55 -4.24 3.62
C ILE A 187 8.75 -2.98 3.95
N SER A 188 8.10 -2.32 2.98
CA SER A 188 7.31 -1.12 3.26
C SER A 188 6.06 -1.43 4.09
N ALA A 189 5.35 -2.53 3.80
CA ALA A 189 4.22 -3.01 4.55
C ALA A 189 4.62 -3.37 5.99
N ARG A 190 5.70 -4.11 6.15
CA ARG A 190 6.25 -4.49 7.45
C ARG A 190 6.70 -3.29 8.28
N SER A 191 7.46 -2.37 7.69
CA SER A 191 7.95 -1.18 8.38
C SER A 191 6.81 -0.31 8.91
N TYR A 192 5.75 -0.11 8.12
CA TYR A 192 4.54 0.58 8.56
C TYR A 192 3.88 -0.18 9.72
N SER A 193 3.69 -1.48 9.57
CA SER A 193 3.01 -2.34 10.55
C SER A 193 3.76 -2.41 11.88
N ASP A 194 5.08 -2.58 11.84
CA ASP A 194 5.95 -2.59 13.03
C ASP A 194 5.83 -1.25 13.79
N GLY A 195 5.76 -0.12 13.05
CA GLY A 195 5.54 1.20 13.64
C GLY A 195 4.20 1.31 14.36
N VAL A 196 3.11 0.86 13.74
CA VAL A 196 1.75 0.86 14.34
C VAL A 196 1.69 -0.03 15.57
N ILE A 197 2.25 -1.23 15.51
CA ILE A 197 2.29 -2.18 16.65
C ILE A 197 3.06 -1.55 17.81
N ALA A 198 4.23 -0.95 17.56
CA ALA A 198 5.02 -0.30 18.61
C ALA A 198 4.28 0.87 19.28
N GLU A 199 3.53 1.67 18.52
CA GLU A 199 2.65 2.71 19.06
C GLU A 199 1.59 2.12 20.02
N LEU A 200 0.86 1.10 19.56
CA LEU A 200 -0.22 0.45 20.34
C LEU A 200 0.32 -0.18 21.64
N GLU A 201 1.46 -0.87 21.55
CA GLU A 201 2.10 -1.45 22.74
C GLU A 201 2.56 -0.38 23.72
N ALA A 202 3.12 0.73 23.25
CA ALA A 202 3.51 1.85 24.09
C ALA A 202 2.31 2.51 24.80
N GLU A 203 1.17 2.66 24.10
CA GLU A 203 -0.06 3.17 24.71
C GLU A 203 -0.64 2.21 25.76
N ARG A 204 -0.63 0.91 25.47
CA ARG A 204 -1.05 -0.13 26.42
C ARG A 204 -0.22 -0.10 27.70
N LEU A 205 1.11 -0.02 27.58
CA LEU A 205 2.01 0.07 28.74
C LEU A 205 1.76 1.34 29.56
N LYS A 206 1.50 2.48 28.92
CA LYS A 206 1.12 3.72 29.60
C LYS A 206 -0.20 3.60 30.35
N SER A 207 -1.18 2.92 29.77
CA SER A 207 -2.48 2.66 30.40
C SER A 207 -2.31 1.80 31.66
N ILE A 208 -1.59 0.68 31.57
CA ILE A 208 -1.29 -0.20 32.71
C ILE A 208 -0.60 0.58 33.83
N ALA A 209 0.44 1.36 33.51
CA ALA A 209 1.16 2.17 34.51
C ALA A 209 0.26 3.20 35.20
N ARG A 210 -0.68 3.81 34.47
CA ARG A 210 -1.68 4.74 35.04
C ARG A 210 -2.64 4.02 35.98
N GLU A 211 -3.12 2.83 35.62
CA GLU A 211 -4.01 2.03 36.47
C GLU A 211 -3.32 1.58 37.77
N GLU A 212 -2.06 1.13 37.66
CA GLU A 212 -1.26 0.78 38.84
C GLU A 212 -1.02 1.97 39.78
N ALA A 213 -0.69 3.15 39.20
CA ALA A 213 -0.51 4.37 39.98
C ALA A 213 -1.81 4.79 40.69
N ARG A 214 -2.96 4.67 40.00
CA ARG A 214 -4.28 4.95 40.57
C ARG A 214 -4.63 3.98 41.66
N ALA A 215 -4.36 2.69 41.51
CA ALA A 215 -4.60 1.67 42.53
C ALA A 215 -3.75 1.92 43.79
N LYS A 216 -2.47 2.25 43.63
CA LYS A 216 -1.57 2.62 44.73
C LYS A 216 -2.04 3.88 45.47
N ALA A 217 -2.48 4.91 44.77
CA ALA A 217 -3.01 6.12 45.37
C ALA A 217 -4.28 5.86 46.18
N LEU A 218 -5.21 5.03 45.67
CA LEU A 218 -6.43 4.63 46.34
C LEU A 218 -6.12 3.80 47.62
N ALA A 219 -5.18 2.87 47.53
CA ALA A 219 -4.75 2.08 48.67
C ALA A 219 -4.17 2.96 49.82
N THR A 220 -3.38 3.97 49.45
CA THR A 220 -2.81 4.94 50.40
C THR A 220 -3.90 5.80 51.05
N LEU A 221 -4.86 6.29 50.26
CA LEU A 221 -6.02 7.05 50.80
C LEU A 221 -6.87 6.22 51.75
N ASN A 222 -7.15 4.96 51.42
CA ASN A 222 -7.93 4.06 52.24
C ASN A 222 -7.20 3.72 53.56
N LYS A 223 -5.87 3.62 53.52
CA LYS A 223 -5.06 3.42 54.73
C LYS A 223 -5.15 4.65 55.65
N TYR A 224 -4.97 5.84 55.11
CA TYR A 224 -5.09 7.10 55.84
C TYR A 224 -6.48 7.29 56.48
N HIS A 225 -7.54 6.99 55.72
CA HIS A 225 -8.92 7.06 56.24
C HIS A 225 -9.14 6.12 57.43
N LYS A 226 -8.62 4.88 57.38
CA LYS A 226 -8.72 3.92 58.51
C LYS A 226 -7.93 4.39 59.75
N GLU A 227 -6.78 5.00 59.55
CA GLU A 227 -5.97 5.53 60.65
C GLU A 227 -6.65 6.73 61.34
N VAL A 228 -7.35 7.58 60.61
CA VAL A 228 -8.09 8.74 61.15
C VAL A 228 -9.35 8.28 61.90
N THR A 229 -10.10 7.30 61.34
CA THR A 229 -11.36 6.83 61.95
C THR A 229 -11.16 5.89 63.18
N ASN A 230 -9.96 5.37 63.38
CA ASN A 230 -9.64 4.55 64.57
C ASN A 230 -9.04 5.33 65.75
N ASN A 231 -8.80 6.65 65.59
CA ASN A 231 -8.26 7.53 66.59
C ASN A 231 -9.31 8.46 67.26
N ASP A 232 -10.57 8.34 66.89
CA ASP A 232 -11.75 8.93 67.51
C ASP A 232 -12.52 7.85 68.29
#